data_7a479a2c5751537cdf0991dea8504dee
#
_entry.id   7a479a2c5751537cdf0991dea8504dee
#
_cell.length_a   1.000
_cell.length_b   1.000
_cell.length_c   1.000
_cell.angle_alpha   90.00
_cell.angle_beta   90.00
_cell.angle_gamma   90.00
#
_symmetry.space_group_name_H-M   'P 1'
#
loop_
_entity.id
_entity.type
_entity.pdbx_description
1 polymer ?
#
loop_
_entity_poly.entity_id
_entity_poly.type
_entity_poly.pdbx_seq_one_letter_code
_entity_poly.pdbx_strand_id
1 'polypeptide(L)'
;VLGEIGRLGLVNAAELQGNKLKAELAKLMDRYPFIGDVRGKGLLLAFELVSNRETMEPLPVTLNAHLRLVDIAYERGLIIYSRRTRGGRTGDHFMVCPPLITTDAQIGEIMEMLTASLDQFAKEAGLPVAGA
;
A
#
# COMPACT_ATOMS: atom_id res chain seq x y z
N VAL A 1 21.79 2.15 18.63
CA VAL A 1 20.49 2.20 17.92
C VAL A 1 19.45 1.32 18.61
N LEU A 2 19.76 0.05 18.88
CA LEU A 2 18.83 -0.84 19.57
C LEU A 2 18.53 -0.37 20.99
N GLY A 3 19.53 0.11 21.72
CA GLY A 3 19.34 0.68 23.06
C GLY A 3 18.48 1.93 23.04
N GLU A 4 18.64 2.77 22.02
CA GLU A 4 17.82 3.96 21.85
C GLU A 4 16.39 3.63 21.48
N ILE A 5 16.17 2.65 20.60
CA ILE A 5 14.84 2.15 20.25
C ILE A 5 14.11 1.66 21.49
N GLY A 6 14.76 0.83 22.32
CA GLY A 6 14.16 0.35 23.56
C GLY A 6 13.85 1.47 24.55
N ARG A 7 14.78 2.40 24.73
CA ARG A 7 14.63 3.53 25.66
C ARG A 7 13.49 4.47 25.27
N LEU A 8 13.29 4.72 23.98
CA LEU A 8 12.22 5.59 23.47
C LEU A 8 10.90 4.85 23.24
N GLY A 9 10.86 3.56 23.43
CA GLY A 9 9.67 2.75 23.16
C GLY A 9 9.31 2.69 21.69
N LEU A 10 10.28 2.84 20.78
CA LEU A 10 10.02 2.89 19.34
C LEU A 10 9.44 1.61 18.78
N VAL A 11 9.76 0.45 19.37
CA VAL A 11 9.18 -0.83 18.95
C VAL A 11 7.67 -0.83 19.19
N ASN A 12 7.24 -0.40 20.39
CA ASN A 12 5.82 -0.30 20.73
C ASN A 12 5.12 0.78 19.90
N ALA A 13 5.78 1.91 19.67
CA ALA A 13 5.27 2.97 18.82
C ALA A 13 5.08 2.48 17.37
N ALA A 14 6.04 1.74 16.85
CA ALA A 14 5.95 1.16 15.50
C ALA A 14 4.79 0.18 15.39
N GLU A 15 4.58 -0.65 16.40
CA GLU A 15 3.45 -1.59 16.42
C GLU A 15 2.11 -0.85 16.45
N LEU A 16 1.98 0.16 17.31
CA LEU A 16 0.76 0.97 17.41
C LEU A 16 0.45 1.71 16.11
N GLN A 17 1.43 2.42 15.56
CA GLN A 17 1.27 3.16 14.31
C GLN A 17 1.09 2.24 13.12
N GLY A 18 1.77 1.10 13.11
CA GLY A 18 1.59 0.08 12.09
C GLY A 18 0.18 -0.49 12.09
N ASN A 19 -0.40 -0.74 13.25
CA ASN A 19 -1.78 -1.21 13.36
C ASN A 19 -2.76 -0.16 12.83
N LYS A 20 -2.54 1.12 13.10
CA LYS A 20 -3.36 2.21 12.57
C LYS A 20 -3.27 2.29 11.06
N LEU A 21 -2.06 2.27 10.50
CA LEU A 21 -1.85 2.34 9.06
C LEU A 21 -2.42 1.09 8.37
N LYS A 22 -2.22 -0.08 8.95
CA LYS A 22 -2.78 -1.33 8.41
C LYS A 22 -4.30 -1.30 8.38
N ALA A 23 -4.95 -0.76 9.42
CA ALA A 23 -6.40 -0.60 9.46
C ALA A 23 -6.88 0.35 8.36
N GLU A 24 -6.17 1.45 8.13
CA GLU A 24 -6.48 2.38 7.05
C GLU A 24 -6.28 1.74 5.66
N LEU A 25 -5.21 0.99 5.47
CA LEU A 25 -4.99 0.24 4.23
C LEU A 25 -6.08 -0.80 3.99
N ALA A 26 -6.54 -1.48 5.05
CA ALA A 26 -7.61 -2.46 4.95
C ALA A 26 -8.93 -1.82 4.49
N LYS A 27 -9.22 -0.59 4.89
CA LYS A 27 -10.40 0.15 4.43
C LYS A 27 -10.38 0.39 2.93
N LEU A 28 -9.20 0.48 2.32
CA LEU A 28 -9.08 0.64 0.87
C LEU A 28 -9.61 -0.58 0.12
N MET A 29 -9.64 -1.76 0.74
CA MET A 29 -10.22 -2.95 0.12
C MET A 29 -11.71 -2.79 -0.16
N ASP A 30 -12.42 -2.03 0.67
CA ASP A 30 -13.85 -1.75 0.46
C ASP A 30 -14.07 -0.81 -0.73
N ARG A 31 -13.15 0.13 -0.94
CA ARG A 31 -13.23 1.09 -2.04
C ARG A 31 -12.69 0.53 -3.35
N TYR A 32 -11.64 -0.27 -3.29
CA TYR A 32 -10.95 -0.79 -4.48
C TYR A 32 -11.03 -2.31 -4.55
N PRO A 33 -11.98 -2.85 -5.36
CA PRO A 33 -12.11 -4.31 -5.52
C PRO A 33 -10.86 -5.00 -6.04
N PHE A 34 -9.97 -4.25 -6.68
CA PHE A 34 -8.71 -4.77 -7.21
C PHE A 34 -7.57 -4.84 -6.18
N ILE A 35 -7.81 -4.43 -4.94
CA ILE A 35 -6.87 -4.73 -3.84
C ILE A 35 -7.25 -6.09 -3.28
N GLY A 36 -6.36 -7.09 -3.48
CA GLY A 36 -6.63 -8.47 -3.11
C GLY A 36 -6.27 -8.79 -1.66
N ASP A 37 -5.26 -8.13 -1.12
CA ASP A 37 -4.79 -8.40 0.23
C ASP A 37 -4.04 -7.20 0.80
N VAL A 38 -4.10 -7.06 2.13
CA VAL A 38 -3.30 -6.11 2.91
C VAL A 38 -2.65 -6.90 4.04
N ARG A 39 -1.34 -6.86 4.13
CA ARG A 39 -0.59 -7.64 5.10
C ARG A 39 0.64 -6.91 5.61
N GLY A 40 1.21 -7.41 6.68
CA GLY A 40 2.44 -6.88 7.26
C GLY A 40 2.39 -6.83 8.77
N LYS A 41 3.52 -6.43 9.35
CA LYS A 41 3.69 -6.32 10.79
C LYS A 41 4.42 -5.02 11.12
N GLY A 42 3.96 -4.33 12.15
CA GLY A 42 4.50 -3.02 12.49
C GLY A 42 4.33 -2.07 11.30
N LEU A 43 5.35 -1.31 10.99
CA LEU A 43 5.38 -0.38 9.85
C LEU A 43 5.93 -0.98 8.55
N LEU A 44 6.09 -2.30 8.50
CA LEU A 44 6.43 -3.01 7.28
C LEU A 44 5.15 -3.59 6.66
N LEU A 45 4.47 -2.77 5.89
CA LEU A 45 3.14 -3.07 5.37
C LEU A 45 3.15 -3.22 3.85
N ALA A 46 2.23 -4.04 3.34
CA ALA A 46 2.13 -4.32 1.92
C ALA A 46 0.67 -4.51 1.50
N PHE A 47 0.40 -4.21 0.24
CA PHE A 47 -0.87 -4.56 -0.40
C PHE A 47 -0.61 -5.16 -1.79
N GLU A 48 -1.52 -5.99 -2.25
CA GLU A 48 -1.41 -6.66 -3.53
C GLU A 48 -2.59 -6.28 -4.43
N LEU A 49 -2.33 -6.06 -5.71
CA LEU A 49 -3.36 -5.79 -6.70
C LEU A 49 -3.71 -7.06 -7.47
N VAL A 50 -5.00 -7.27 -7.67
CA VAL A 50 -5.54 -8.46 -8.34
C VAL A 50 -6.70 -8.08 -9.27
N SER A 51 -6.97 -8.91 -10.26
CA SER A 51 -8.17 -8.79 -11.09
C SER A 51 -9.39 -9.45 -10.45
N ASN A 52 -9.16 -10.48 -9.65
CA ASN A 52 -10.21 -11.20 -8.94
C ASN A 52 -9.73 -11.55 -7.53
N ARG A 53 -10.42 -11.01 -6.53
CA ARG A 53 -10.06 -11.20 -5.12
C ARG A 53 -10.29 -12.63 -4.62
N GLU A 54 -11.29 -13.32 -5.13
CA GLU A 54 -11.59 -14.68 -4.70
C GLU A 54 -10.55 -15.68 -5.17
N THR A 55 -10.07 -15.53 -6.40
CA THR A 55 -9.08 -16.42 -7.00
C THR A 55 -7.66 -15.90 -6.85
N MET A 56 -7.50 -14.63 -6.46
CA MET A 56 -6.21 -13.91 -6.40
C MET A 56 -5.50 -13.88 -7.76
N GLU A 57 -6.26 -13.87 -8.85
CA GLU A 57 -5.69 -13.68 -10.17
C GLU A 57 -5.05 -12.30 -10.29
N PRO A 58 -3.81 -12.22 -10.79
CA PRO A 58 -3.13 -10.93 -10.95
C PRO A 58 -3.81 -10.05 -12.00
N LEU A 59 -3.54 -8.75 -11.94
CA LEU A 59 -3.93 -7.83 -12.99
C LEU A 59 -3.22 -8.19 -14.31
N PRO A 60 -3.81 -7.82 -15.48
CA PRO A 60 -3.13 -8.00 -16.75
C PRO A 60 -1.74 -7.38 -16.73
N VAL A 61 -0.75 -8.13 -17.20
CA VAL A 61 0.65 -7.66 -17.21
C VAL A 61 0.84 -6.42 -18.10
N THR A 62 -0.01 -6.23 -19.07
CA THR A 62 0.00 -5.08 -19.97
C THR A 62 -0.27 -3.75 -19.26
N LEU A 63 -0.90 -3.78 -18.09
CA LEU A 63 -1.13 -2.57 -17.29
C LEU A 63 0.16 -2.06 -16.64
N ASN A 64 1.18 -2.90 -16.49
CA ASN A 64 2.42 -2.57 -15.79
C ASN A 64 2.16 -1.90 -14.43
N ALA A 65 1.18 -2.41 -13.68
CA ALA A 65 0.70 -1.80 -12.43
C ALA A 65 1.84 -1.55 -11.45
N HIS A 66 2.77 -2.49 -11.34
CA HIS A 66 3.91 -2.39 -10.42
C HIS A 66 4.84 -1.19 -10.72
N LEU A 67 4.85 -0.70 -11.95
CA LEU A 67 5.61 0.49 -12.34
C LEU A 67 4.72 1.72 -12.33
N ARG A 68 3.54 1.62 -12.92
CA ARG A 68 2.68 2.78 -13.12
C ARG A 68 2.18 3.38 -11.81
N LEU A 69 1.77 2.54 -10.85
CA LEU A 69 1.30 3.04 -9.55
C LEU A 69 2.44 3.70 -8.76
N VAL A 70 3.65 3.15 -8.84
CA VAL A 70 4.82 3.76 -8.21
C VAL A 70 5.09 5.16 -8.78
N ASP A 71 5.01 5.32 -10.10
CA ASP A 71 5.21 6.61 -10.76
C ASP A 71 4.13 7.63 -10.35
N ILE A 72 2.87 7.22 -10.35
CA ILE A 72 1.75 8.08 -9.94
C ILE A 72 1.93 8.54 -8.48
N ALA A 73 2.25 7.61 -7.60
CA ALA A 73 2.48 7.91 -6.18
C ALA A 73 3.65 8.89 -6.00
N TYR A 74 4.75 8.66 -6.72
CA TYR A 74 5.91 9.53 -6.68
C TYR A 74 5.58 10.95 -7.11
N GLU A 75 4.82 11.13 -8.18
CA GLU A 75 4.38 12.44 -8.65
C GLU A 75 3.54 13.17 -7.60
N ARG A 76 2.87 12.43 -6.71
CA ARG A 76 2.06 12.98 -5.62
C ARG A 76 2.83 13.12 -4.30
N GLY A 77 4.13 12.81 -4.30
CA GLY A 77 4.99 12.94 -3.13
C GLY A 77 5.08 11.69 -2.24
N LEU A 78 4.59 10.56 -2.69
CA LEU A 78 4.63 9.30 -1.94
C LEU A 78 5.56 8.28 -2.60
N ILE A 79 6.52 7.79 -1.83
CA ILE A 79 7.42 6.72 -2.28
C ILE A 79 6.88 5.39 -1.79
N ILE A 80 6.54 4.49 -2.72
CA ILE A 80 6.19 3.11 -2.45
C ILE A 80 7.10 2.20 -3.27
N TYR A 81 7.32 1.00 -2.78
CA TYR A 81 8.13 0.01 -3.47
C TYR A 81 7.25 -1.07 -4.07
N SER A 82 7.61 -1.57 -5.23
CA SER A 82 6.81 -2.58 -5.90
C SER A 82 7.63 -3.79 -6.33
N ARG A 83 6.92 -4.89 -6.51
CA ARG A 83 7.45 -6.16 -7.02
C ARG A 83 6.40 -6.93 -7.78
N ARG A 84 6.86 -7.74 -8.72
CA ARG A 84 6.08 -8.85 -9.25
C ARG A 84 6.52 -10.11 -8.52
N THR A 85 5.61 -10.70 -7.74
CA THR A 85 5.92 -11.78 -6.80
C THR A 85 5.96 -13.16 -7.44
N ARG A 86 5.25 -13.37 -8.53
CA ARG A 86 5.17 -14.67 -9.21
C ARG A 86 6.28 -14.81 -10.25
N GLY A 87 7.49 -15.07 -9.76
CA GLY A 87 8.68 -15.22 -10.60
C GLY A 87 9.08 -13.95 -11.37
N GLY A 88 8.71 -12.78 -10.87
CA GLY A 88 8.98 -11.50 -11.53
C GLY A 88 8.10 -11.22 -12.75
N ARG A 89 7.12 -12.07 -13.03
CA ARG A 89 6.27 -11.97 -14.25
C ARG A 89 4.90 -11.38 -13.99
N THR A 90 4.28 -11.75 -12.87
CA THR A 90 2.93 -11.32 -12.48
C THR A 90 2.84 -11.07 -10.98
N GLY A 91 1.69 -10.62 -10.49
CA GLY A 91 1.45 -10.45 -9.08
C GLY A 91 1.99 -9.13 -8.55
N ASP A 92 1.32 -8.03 -8.87
CA ASP A 92 1.73 -6.69 -8.47
C ASP A 92 1.55 -6.49 -6.97
N HIS A 93 2.66 -6.26 -6.28
CA HIS A 93 2.76 -6.15 -4.84
C HIS A 93 3.45 -4.83 -4.49
N PHE A 94 2.92 -4.12 -3.51
CA PHE A 94 3.40 -2.80 -3.12
C PHE A 94 3.71 -2.76 -1.63
N MET A 95 4.81 -2.14 -1.26
CA MET A 95 5.24 -2.00 0.12
C MET A 95 5.18 -0.54 0.54
N VAL A 96 4.58 -0.29 1.70
CA VAL A 96 4.51 1.02 2.36
C VAL A 96 5.27 0.89 3.68
N CYS A 97 6.43 1.53 3.76
CA CYS A 97 7.36 1.40 4.89
C CYS A 97 7.72 2.78 5.46
N PRO A 98 6.82 3.41 6.21
CA PRO A 98 7.12 4.71 6.81
C PRO A 98 8.12 4.57 7.95
N PRO A 99 8.78 5.68 8.37
CA PRO A 99 9.70 5.67 9.51
C PRO A 99 9.02 5.24 10.82
N LEU A 100 9.82 4.70 11.76
CA LEU A 100 9.34 4.26 13.08
C LEU A 100 8.72 5.39 13.92
N ILE A 101 9.08 6.64 13.64
CA ILE A 101 8.58 7.82 14.34
C ILE A 101 7.40 8.48 13.63
N THR A 102 6.74 7.76 12.74
CA THR A 102 5.57 8.27 11.99
C THR A 102 4.45 8.70 12.94
N THR A 103 3.92 9.89 12.71
CA THR A 103 2.80 10.46 13.47
C THR A 103 1.46 10.13 12.82
N ASP A 104 0.37 10.34 13.57
CA ASP A 104 -1.00 10.19 13.05
C ASP A 104 -1.26 11.11 11.85
N ALA A 105 -0.76 12.35 11.91
CA ALA A 105 -0.88 13.30 10.80
C ALA A 105 -0.18 12.79 9.54
N GLN A 106 1.00 12.19 9.70
CA GLN A 106 1.76 11.60 8.58
C GLN A 106 1.05 10.38 8.00
N ILE A 107 0.43 9.55 8.83
CA ILE A 107 -0.41 8.45 8.35
C ILE A 107 -1.56 8.98 7.50
N GLY A 108 -2.23 10.05 7.94
CA GLY A 108 -3.26 10.73 7.17
C GLY A 108 -2.76 11.22 5.82
N GLU A 109 -1.59 11.85 5.79
CA GLU A 109 -0.97 12.31 4.55
C GLU A 109 -0.64 11.16 3.59
N ILE A 110 -0.10 10.05 4.12
CA ILE A 110 0.18 8.85 3.34
C ILE A 110 -1.11 8.33 2.71
N MET A 111 -2.18 8.24 3.50
CA MET A 111 -3.46 7.73 3.02
C MET A 111 -4.09 8.63 1.95
N GLU A 112 -3.98 9.96 2.11
CA GLU A 112 -4.46 10.91 1.09
C GLU A 112 -3.71 10.73 -0.24
N MET A 113 -2.39 10.68 -0.19
CA MET A 113 -1.57 10.50 -1.39
C MET A 113 -1.81 9.14 -2.04
N LEU A 114 -1.92 8.09 -1.24
CA LEU A 114 -2.15 6.74 -1.74
C LEU A 114 -3.55 6.61 -2.38
N THR A 115 -4.58 7.12 -1.71
CA THR A 115 -5.95 7.12 -2.23
C THR A 115 -6.03 7.86 -3.57
N ALA A 116 -5.47 9.06 -3.64
CA ALA A 116 -5.44 9.83 -4.88
C ALA A 116 -4.68 9.09 -6.00
N SER A 117 -3.60 8.40 -5.63
CA SER A 117 -2.81 7.61 -6.59
C SER A 117 -3.60 6.41 -7.12
N LEU A 118 -4.31 5.71 -6.24
CA LEU A 118 -5.16 4.57 -6.62
C LEU A 118 -6.35 5.02 -7.47
N ASP A 119 -6.98 6.14 -7.16
CA ASP A 119 -8.06 6.70 -7.97
C ASP A 119 -7.59 7.01 -9.39
N GLN A 120 -6.44 7.65 -9.51
CA GLN A 120 -5.85 7.95 -10.82
C GLN A 120 -5.48 6.69 -11.57
N PHE A 121 -4.84 5.73 -10.91
CA PHE A 121 -4.48 4.45 -11.51
C PHE A 121 -5.71 3.69 -12.00
N ALA A 122 -6.75 3.61 -11.17
CA ALA A 122 -8.00 2.93 -11.52
C ALA A 122 -8.64 3.57 -12.75
N LYS A 123 -8.66 4.89 -12.83
CA LYS A 123 -9.20 5.63 -13.98
C LYS A 123 -8.42 5.33 -15.26
N GLU A 124 -7.10 5.37 -15.19
CA GLU A 124 -6.24 5.08 -16.34
C GLU A 124 -6.36 3.63 -16.82
N ALA A 125 -6.46 2.69 -15.88
CA ALA A 125 -6.52 1.25 -16.17
C ALA A 125 -7.92 0.72 -16.43
N GLY A 126 -8.95 1.54 -16.24
CA GLY A 126 -10.35 1.12 -16.39
C GLY A 126 -10.81 0.15 -15.31
N LEU A 127 -10.26 0.24 -14.10
CA LEU A 127 -10.61 -0.62 -12.98
C LEU A 127 -11.77 -0.07 -12.17
N PRO A 128 -12.61 -0.94 -11.57
CA PRO A 128 -13.76 -0.48 -10.79
C PRO A 128 -13.35 0.15 -9.46
N VAL A 129 -14.10 1.18 -9.05
CA VAL A 129 -13.99 1.81 -7.74
C VAL A 129 -15.37 1.83 -7.12
N ALA A 130 -15.52 1.29 -5.91
CA ALA A 130 -16.81 1.24 -5.21
C ALA A 130 -17.28 2.66 -4.85
N GLY A 131 -18.57 2.91 -5.02
CA GLY A 131 -19.18 4.21 -4.71
C GLY A 131 -18.91 5.30 -5.74
N ALA A 132 -18.31 4.96 -6.86
CA ALA A 132 -18.05 5.89 -7.95
C ALA A 132 -19.18 5.88 -8.99
#